data_cb5da9e53fe6ad0e30e8e1ed7d0af542
#
_entry.id   cb5da9e53fe6ad0e30e8e1ed7d0af542
#
_cell.length_a   1.000
_cell.length_b   1.000
_cell.length_c   1.000
_cell.angle_alpha   90.00
_cell.angle_beta   90.00
_cell.angle_gamma   90.00
#
_symmetry.space_group_name_H-M   'P 1'
#
loop_
_entity.id
_entity.type
_entity.pdbx_description
1 polymer ?
#
loop_
_entity_poly.entity_id
_entity_poly.type
_entity_poly.pdbx_seq_one_letter_code
_entity_poly.pdbx_strand_id
1 'polypeptide(L)'
;PASTTQFQQDVYNRLLNIEYGHIVSYGQVARDIGQPNMARAVGQAVGANPIPIVVPCHRVIASDGRLTGFAGGIHTKVALLKLEGVDVDGTKPSSKVYPEVIPLDL
;
A
#
# COMPACT_ATOMS: atom_id res chain seq x y z
N PRO A 1 13.57 -6.83 -11.43
CA PRO A 1 14.68 -7.75 -11.16
C PRO A 1 14.35 -9.17 -11.60
N ALA A 2 15.36 -9.86 -12.08
CA ALA A 2 15.20 -11.21 -12.63
C ALA A 2 14.67 -12.21 -11.60
N SER A 3 14.83 -11.94 -10.31
CA SER A 3 14.38 -12.81 -9.22
C SER A 3 12.93 -12.56 -8.79
N THR A 4 12.23 -11.62 -9.43
CA THR A 4 10.85 -11.30 -9.07
C THR A 4 9.90 -12.40 -9.53
N THR A 5 9.03 -12.87 -8.63
CA THR A 5 8.01 -13.85 -8.98
C THR A 5 6.89 -13.24 -9.80
N GLN A 6 6.11 -14.05 -10.50
CA GLN A 6 4.95 -13.57 -11.23
C GLN A 6 3.95 -12.88 -10.29
N PHE A 7 3.75 -13.44 -9.10
CA PHE A 7 2.86 -12.83 -8.10
C PHE A 7 3.34 -11.42 -7.72
N GLN A 8 4.64 -11.26 -7.45
CA GLN A 8 5.20 -9.94 -7.12
C GLN A 8 5.04 -8.97 -8.28
N GLN A 9 5.26 -9.42 -9.51
CA GLN A 9 5.07 -8.58 -10.70
C GLN A 9 3.61 -8.13 -10.83
N ASP A 10 2.67 -9.03 -10.59
CA ASP A 10 1.24 -8.71 -10.65
C ASP A 10 0.87 -7.66 -9.59
N VAL A 11 1.41 -7.81 -8.37
CA VAL A 11 1.22 -6.82 -7.31
C VAL A 11 1.79 -5.47 -7.74
N TYR A 12 3.04 -5.43 -8.18
CA TYR A 12 3.69 -4.17 -8.55
C TYR A 12 2.97 -3.48 -9.70
N ASN A 13 2.53 -4.23 -10.71
CA ASN A 13 1.77 -3.67 -11.84
C ASN A 13 0.46 -3.06 -11.35
N ARG A 14 -0.20 -3.69 -10.38
CA ARG A 14 -1.43 -3.11 -9.80
C ARG A 14 -1.13 -1.82 -9.03
N LEU A 15 -0.04 -1.79 -8.27
CA LEU A 15 0.34 -0.59 -7.50
C LEU A 15 0.62 0.60 -8.42
N LEU A 16 1.21 0.36 -9.59
CA LEU A 16 1.50 1.43 -10.55
C LEU A 16 0.23 2.15 -11.03
N ASN A 17 -0.93 1.52 -10.90
CA ASN A 17 -2.21 2.11 -11.31
C ASN A 17 -2.92 2.83 -10.17
N ILE A 18 -2.33 2.92 -8.98
CA ILE A 18 -2.90 3.71 -7.88
C ILE A 18 -2.55 5.17 -8.12
N GLU A 19 -3.55 5.98 -8.37
CA GLU A 19 -3.35 7.39 -8.68
C GLU A 19 -2.85 8.18 -7.46
N TYR A 20 -2.12 9.24 -7.74
CA TYR A 20 -1.68 10.21 -6.74
C TYR A 20 -2.88 10.68 -5.90
N GLY A 21 -2.71 10.71 -4.59
CA GLY A 21 -3.76 11.12 -3.67
C GLY A 21 -4.78 10.02 -3.33
N HIS A 22 -4.62 8.83 -3.90
CA HIS A 22 -5.50 7.69 -3.63
C HIS A 22 -4.79 6.63 -2.81
N ILE A 23 -5.57 5.83 -2.10
CA ILE A 23 -5.07 4.69 -1.31
C ILE A 23 -5.91 3.46 -1.64
N VAL A 24 -5.31 2.30 -1.50
CA VAL A 24 -6.00 1.01 -1.61
C VAL A 24 -5.59 0.12 -0.44
N SER A 25 -6.43 -0.86 -0.12
CA SER A 25 -6.08 -1.86 0.89
C SER A 25 -5.30 -3.02 0.27
N TYR A 26 -4.57 -3.75 1.11
CA TYR A 26 -3.93 -4.99 0.69
C TYR A 26 -4.96 -5.99 0.14
N GLY A 27 -6.14 -6.06 0.77
CA GLY A 27 -7.21 -6.93 0.31
C GLY A 27 -7.72 -6.57 -1.07
N GLN A 28 -7.85 -5.26 -1.36
CA GLN A 28 -8.29 -4.80 -2.67
C GLN A 28 -7.25 -5.17 -3.75
N VAL A 29 -5.96 -4.97 -3.46
CA VAL A 29 -4.91 -5.38 -4.39
C VAL A 29 -5.01 -6.87 -4.68
N ALA A 30 -5.19 -7.68 -3.63
CA ALA A 30 -5.32 -9.13 -3.79
C ALA A 30 -6.50 -9.49 -4.70
N ARG A 31 -7.64 -8.88 -4.50
CA ARG A 31 -8.82 -9.11 -5.35
C ARG A 31 -8.56 -8.69 -6.79
N ASP A 32 -7.93 -7.54 -6.98
CA ASP A 32 -7.71 -6.98 -8.31
C ASP A 32 -6.75 -7.83 -9.16
N ILE A 33 -5.84 -8.55 -8.53
CA ILE A 33 -4.94 -9.46 -9.24
C ILE A 33 -5.49 -10.91 -9.31
N GLY A 34 -6.76 -11.11 -8.90
CA GLY A 34 -7.40 -12.42 -8.98
C GLY A 34 -7.00 -13.38 -7.86
N GLN A 35 -6.45 -12.90 -6.76
CA GLN A 35 -5.97 -13.71 -5.64
C GLN A 35 -6.60 -13.23 -4.32
N PRO A 36 -7.94 -13.30 -4.17
CA PRO A 36 -8.64 -12.64 -3.06
C PRO A 36 -8.24 -13.11 -1.66
N ASN A 37 -7.68 -14.31 -1.54
CA ASN A 37 -7.25 -14.85 -0.25
C ASN A 37 -5.78 -14.56 0.07
N MET A 38 -5.10 -13.74 -0.73
CA MET A 38 -3.66 -13.54 -0.66
C MET A 38 -3.27 -12.16 -0.12
N ALA A 39 -4.12 -11.52 0.68
CA ALA A 39 -3.84 -10.18 1.20
C ALA A 39 -2.53 -10.12 1.99
N ARG A 40 -2.24 -11.14 2.81
CA ARG A 40 -0.98 -11.20 3.57
C ARG A 40 0.23 -11.30 2.63
N ALA A 41 0.13 -12.12 1.60
CA ALA A 41 1.21 -12.26 0.61
C ALA A 41 1.41 -10.96 -0.18
N VAL A 42 0.32 -10.22 -0.46
CA VAL A 42 0.41 -8.88 -1.04
C VAL A 42 1.21 -7.96 -0.13
N GLY A 43 0.91 -7.97 1.18
CA GLY A 43 1.66 -7.17 2.14
C GLY A 43 3.16 -7.49 2.13
N GLN A 44 3.52 -8.76 2.03
CA GLN A 44 4.92 -9.18 1.93
C GLN A 44 5.56 -8.69 0.63
N ALA A 45 4.84 -8.78 -0.49
CA ALA A 45 5.35 -8.32 -1.77
C ALA A 45 5.55 -6.78 -1.76
N VAL A 46 4.61 -6.05 -1.18
CA VAL A 46 4.71 -4.59 -1.03
C VAL A 46 5.93 -4.23 -0.17
N GLY A 47 6.13 -4.95 0.93
CA GLY A 47 7.28 -4.73 1.81
C GLY A 47 8.63 -5.04 1.15
N ALA A 48 8.64 -5.91 0.14
CA ALA A 48 9.85 -6.28 -0.60
C ALA A 48 10.09 -5.39 -1.83
N ASN A 49 9.28 -4.35 -2.05
CA ASN A 49 9.38 -3.48 -3.22
C ASN A 49 10.79 -2.87 -3.33
N PRO A 50 11.54 -3.17 -4.41
CA PRO A 50 12.91 -2.68 -4.55
C PRO A 50 12.99 -1.21 -5.02
N ILE A 51 11.91 -0.64 -5.50
CA ILE A 51 11.87 0.72 -6.05
C ILE A 51 10.66 1.49 -5.47
N PRO A 52 10.68 1.80 -4.16
CA PRO A 52 9.63 2.61 -3.55
C PRO A 52 9.60 3.99 -4.23
N ILE A 53 8.48 4.63 -4.30
CA ILE A 53 8.18 5.88 -5.01
C ILE A 53 7.81 5.61 -6.46
N VAL A 54 8.64 4.94 -7.26
CA VAL A 54 8.27 4.56 -8.64
C VAL A 54 7.11 3.57 -8.59
N VAL A 55 7.21 2.55 -7.72
CA VAL A 55 6.07 1.68 -7.41
C VAL A 55 5.48 2.19 -6.10
N PRO A 56 4.30 2.82 -6.10
CA PRO A 56 3.83 3.61 -4.96
C PRO A 56 3.28 2.76 -3.81
N CYS A 57 4.15 2.00 -3.18
CA CYS A 57 3.78 1.12 -2.07
C CYS A 57 3.27 1.88 -0.84
N HIS A 58 3.60 3.17 -0.72
CA HIS A 58 3.07 4.00 0.37
C HIS A 58 1.56 4.22 0.27
N ARG A 59 0.95 3.96 -0.88
CA ARG A 59 -0.50 4.11 -1.10
C ARG A 59 -1.30 2.87 -0.75
N VAL A 60 -0.65 1.85 -0.17
CA VAL A 60 -1.32 0.62 0.26
C VAL A 60 -1.38 0.58 1.77
N ILE A 61 -2.57 0.38 2.32
CA ILE A 61 -2.81 0.36 3.77
C ILE A 61 -3.70 -0.83 4.13
N ALA A 62 -3.88 -1.07 5.44
CA ALA A 62 -4.81 -2.10 5.89
C ALA A 62 -6.26 -1.70 5.61
N SER A 63 -7.15 -2.70 5.48
CA SER A 63 -8.57 -2.46 5.20
C SER A 63 -9.28 -1.64 6.28
N ASP A 64 -8.76 -1.65 7.50
CA ASP A 64 -9.30 -0.86 8.60
C ASP A 64 -8.72 0.57 8.68
N GLY A 65 -7.91 0.96 7.72
CA GLY A 65 -7.32 2.29 7.63
C GLY A 65 -5.95 2.45 8.29
N ARG A 66 -5.43 1.40 8.95
CA ARG A 66 -4.10 1.48 9.59
C ARG A 66 -2.99 1.53 8.55
N LEU A 67 -1.94 2.30 8.85
CA LEU A 67 -0.80 2.47 7.95
C LEU A 67 -0.04 1.18 7.70
N THR A 68 0.15 0.37 8.74
CA THR A 68 1.05 -0.78 8.75
C THR A 68 2.51 -0.39 8.50
N GLY A 69 3.36 -1.34 8.10
CA GLY A 69 4.77 -1.06 7.87
C GLY A 69 5.06 -0.48 6.50
N PHE A 70 6.30 -0.05 6.32
CA PHE A 70 6.78 0.47 5.05
C PHE A 70 8.29 0.25 5.00
N ALA A 71 8.80 -0.30 3.89
CA ALA A 71 10.23 -0.60 3.75
C ALA A 71 11.12 0.65 3.91
N GLY A 72 10.63 1.81 3.46
CA GLY A 72 11.33 3.09 3.61
C GLY A 72 11.17 3.75 4.98
N GLY A 73 10.46 3.11 5.91
CA GLY A 73 10.17 3.65 7.23
C GLY A 73 8.82 4.33 7.33
N ILE A 74 8.17 4.19 8.48
CA ILE A 74 6.81 4.72 8.69
C ILE A 74 6.75 6.24 8.54
N HIS A 75 7.79 6.95 8.98
CA HIS A 75 7.83 8.42 8.85
C HIS A 75 7.84 8.84 7.38
N THR A 76 8.56 8.11 6.53
CA THR A 76 8.57 8.36 5.08
C THR A 76 7.20 8.11 4.48
N LYS A 77 6.54 7.02 4.86
CA LYS A 77 5.18 6.70 4.40
C LYS A 77 4.22 7.84 4.75
N VAL A 78 4.25 8.30 6.00
CA VAL A 78 3.40 9.41 6.45
C VAL A 78 3.69 10.69 5.66
N ALA A 79 4.97 11.02 5.48
CA ALA A 79 5.36 12.22 4.74
C ALA A 79 4.84 12.18 3.29
N LEU A 80 4.99 11.04 2.63
CA LEU A 80 4.52 10.86 1.25
C LEU A 80 2.99 10.97 1.16
N LEU A 81 2.26 10.34 2.08
CA LEU A 81 0.80 10.42 2.11
C LEU A 81 0.33 11.85 2.34
N LYS A 82 0.94 12.57 3.29
CA LYS A 82 0.58 13.97 3.57
C LYS A 82 0.86 14.85 2.36
N LEU A 83 1.98 14.64 1.69
CA LEU A 83 2.33 15.38 0.49
C LEU A 83 1.26 15.19 -0.61
N GLU A 84 0.64 14.02 -0.65
CA GLU A 84 -0.43 13.70 -1.60
C GLU A 84 -1.82 14.12 -1.11
N GLY A 85 -1.91 14.83 0.01
CA GLY A 85 -3.18 15.32 0.54
C GLY A 85 -3.93 14.33 1.43
N VAL A 86 -3.29 13.23 1.81
CA VAL A 86 -3.88 12.23 2.72
C VAL A 86 -3.38 12.50 4.14
N ASP A 87 -4.29 12.84 5.04
CA ASP A 87 -3.96 13.07 6.44
C ASP A 87 -3.88 11.76 7.21
N VAL A 88 -3.00 11.74 8.19
CA VAL A 88 -2.76 10.59 9.05
C VAL A 88 -2.72 11.06 10.50
N ASP A 89 -3.29 10.26 11.41
CA ASP A 89 -3.42 10.66 12.81
C ASP A 89 -2.21 10.34 13.68
N GLY A 90 -1.07 10.04 13.07
CA GLY A 90 0.16 9.74 13.81
C GLY A 90 1.25 9.18 12.91
N THR A 91 2.29 8.63 13.53
CA THR A 91 3.47 8.13 12.82
C THR A 91 3.83 6.70 13.23
N LYS A 92 2.85 5.93 13.67
CA LYS A 92 3.02 4.52 14.08
C LYS A 92 2.35 3.60 13.08
N PRO A 93 2.75 2.33 12.98
CA PRO A 93 2.04 1.37 12.13
C PRO A 93 0.56 1.24 12.45
N SER A 94 0.16 1.49 13.70
CA SER A 94 -1.25 1.47 14.13
C SER A 94 -1.99 2.77 13.84
N SER A 95 -1.31 3.83 13.42
CA SER A 95 -1.94 5.10 13.07
C SER A 95 -2.83 4.92 11.84
N LYS A 96 -3.91 5.70 11.77
CA LYS A 96 -4.90 5.60 10.70
C LYS A 96 -4.91 6.86 9.85
N VAL A 97 -5.35 6.71 8.61
CA VAL A 97 -5.61 7.88 7.75
C VAL A 97 -6.76 8.68 8.34
N TYR A 98 -6.69 10.01 8.19
CA TYR A 98 -7.68 10.93 8.77
C TYR A 98 -8.11 11.97 7.73
N PRO A 99 -9.40 12.32 7.64
CA PRO A 99 -10.52 11.63 8.29
C PRO A 99 -10.53 10.15 7.91
N GLU A 100 -11.17 9.31 8.73
CA GLU A 100 -11.21 7.86 8.47
C GLU A 100 -11.73 7.58 7.06
N VAL A 101 -10.81 7.57 6.11
CA VAL A 101 -11.11 7.18 4.73
C VAL A 101 -10.80 5.70 4.65
N ILE A 102 -11.84 4.89 4.71
CA ILE A 102 -11.69 3.46 4.51
C ILE A 102 -11.48 3.27 3.00
N PRO A 103 -10.41 2.58 2.58
CA PRO A 103 -10.24 2.28 1.16
C PRO A 103 -11.48 1.61 0.61
N LEU A 104 -11.89 2.02 -0.60
CA LEU A 104 -13.08 1.43 -1.23
C LEU A 104 -12.74 0.01 -1.67
N ASP A 105 -13.07 -0.93 -0.81
CA ASP A 105 -12.92 -2.36 -1.08
C ASP A 105 -14.20 -2.88 -1.76
N LEU A 106 -14.41 -2.42 -2.96
CA LEU A 106 -15.59 -2.80 -3.72
C LEU A 106 -15.34 -4.03 -4.59
#